data_bc98512eafb1c6df94ddacd32313f333
#
_entry.id   bc98512eafb1c6df94ddacd32313f333
#
_cell.length_a   1.000
_cell.length_b   1.000
_cell.length_c   1.000
_cell.angle_alpha   90.00
_cell.angle_beta   90.00
_cell.angle_gamma   90.00
#
_symmetry.space_group_name_H-M   'P 1'
#
loop_
_entity.id
_entity.type
_entity.pdbx_description
1 polymer ?
#
loop_
_entity_poly.entity_id
_entity_poly.type
_entity_poly.pdbx_seq_one_letter_code
_entity_poly.pdbx_strand_id
1 'polypeptide(L)'
;MQEITTLEQFNEIIAGDQKVIVKFFAGWCPDCTRMDMFIDPIIEEYSQYVWYSANRDNFPELAEKYQVMGIPSLLVFQNGEKLAHLHSANAKSPGQ
;
A
#
# COMPACT_ATOMS: atom_id res chain seq x y z
N MET A 1 -9.64 1.24 6.38
CA MET A 1 -8.74 0.48 5.49
C MET A 1 -8.47 -0.88 6.12
N GLN A 2 -8.76 -1.94 5.39
CA GLN A 2 -8.58 -3.29 5.91
C GLN A 2 -7.14 -3.73 5.81
N GLU A 3 -6.62 -4.38 6.85
CA GLU A 3 -5.25 -4.88 6.84
C GLU A 3 -5.21 -6.30 6.26
N ILE A 4 -4.26 -6.53 5.36
CA ILE A 4 -3.98 -7.84 4.79
C ILE A 4 -3.09 -8.59 5.78
N THR A 5 -3.51 -9.80 6.19
CA THR A 5 -2.80 -10.54 7.23
C THR A 5 -2.15 -11.83 6.72
N THR A 6 -2.51 -12.31 5.53
CA THR A 6 -1.91 -13.52 4.97
C THR A 6 -1.51 -13.29 3.51
N LEU A 7 -0.52 -14.07 3.06
CA LEU A 7 -0.08 -14.01 1.67
C LEU A 7 -1.19 -14.46 0.72
N GLU A 8 -1.96 -15.46 1.13
CA GLU A 8 -3.07 -15.97 0.35
C GLU A 8 -4.12 -14.87 0.12
N GLN A 9 -4.45 -14.13 1.17
CA GLN A 9 -5.38 -13.01 1.09
C GLN A 9 -4.85 -11.94 0.13
N PHE A 10 -3.55 -11.62 0.23
CA PHE A 10 -2.93 -10.65 -0.67
C PHE A 10 -3.09 -11.08 -2.13
N ASN A 11 -2.77 -12.33 -2.44
CA ASN A 11 -2.85 -12.83 -3.80
C ASN A 11 -4.27 -12.77 -4.36
N GLU A 12 -5.26 -13.08 -3.55
CA GLU A 12 -6.66 -12.99 -3.97
C GLU A 12 -7.08 -11.55 -4.25
N ILE A 13 -6.65 -10.62 -3.39
CA ILE A 13 -7.03 -9.22 -3.52
C ILE A 13 -6.48 -8.62 -4.80
N ILE A 14 -5.20 -8.86 -5.12
CA ILE A 14 -4.61 -8.23 -6.29
C ILE A 14 -5.01 -8.90 -7.60
N ALA A 15 -5.55 -10.12 -7.55
CA ALA A 15 -5.92 -10.87 -8.75
C ALA A 15 -7.20 -10.34 -9.42
N GLY A 16 -7.98 -9.53 -8.73
CA GLY A 16 -9.24 -9.01 -9.23
C GLY A 16 -9.04 -7.98 -10.35
N ASP A 17 -10.14 -7.67 -11.04
CA ASP A 17 -10.12 -6.71 -12.13
C ASP A 17 -10.30 -5.27 -11.67
N GLN A 18 -10.59 -5.04 -10.40
CA GLN A 18 -10.63 -3.72 -9.81
C GLN A 18 -9.23 -3.25 -9.45
N LYS A 19 -8.99 -1.96 -9.57
CA LYS A 19 -7.74 -1.39 -9.10
C LYS A 19 -7.76 -1.32 -7.58
N VAL A 20 -6.74 -1.89 -6.94
CA VAL A 20 -6.57 -1.85 -5.49
C VAL A 20 -5.29 -1.12 -5.15
N ILE A 21 -5.31 -0.41 -4.03
CA ILE A 21 -4.14 0.27 -3.51
C ILE A 21 -3.77 -0.42 -2.21
N VAL A 22 -2.51 -0.88 -2.10
CA VAL A 22 -2.00 -1.49 -0.88
C VAL A 22 -0.96 -0.54 -0.28
N LYS A 23 -1.21 -0.09 0.96
CA LYS A 23 -0.25 0.71 1.71
C LYS A 23 0.61 -0.21 2.54
N PHE A 24 1.89 -0.28 2.20
CA PHE A 24 2.87 -1.02 3.02
C PHE A 24 3.36 -0.13 4.14
N PHE A 25 3.33 -0.64 5.36
CA PHE A 25 3.69 0.10 6.56
C PHE A 25 4.46 -0.80 7.53
N ALA A 26 4.95 -0.21 8.62
CA ALA A 26 5.50 -0.96 9.75
C ALA A 26 5.16 -0.21 11.03
N GLY A 27 5.08 -0.95 12.15
CA GLY A 27 4.71 -0.34 13.43
C GLY A 27 5.75 0.64 13.97
N TRP A 28 7.01 0.49 13.53
CA TRP A 28 8.11 1.35 13.98
C TRP A 28 8.36 2.56 13.08
N CYS A 29 7.55 2.75 12.06
CA CYS A 29 7.81 3.72 10.99
C CYS A 29 7.17 5.08 11.29
N PRO A 30 7.96 6.13 11.58
CA PRO A 30 7.39 7.45 11.83
C PRO A 30 6.76 8.09 10.60
N ASP A 31 7.30 7.82 9.41
CA ASP A 31 6.71 8.33 8.17
C ASP A 31 5.34 7.70 7.87
N CYS A 32 5.15 6.43 8.27
CA CYS A 32 3.85 5.78 8.14
C CYS A 32 2.82 6.48 9.03
N THR A 33 3.19 6.80 10.26
CA THR A 33 2.33 7.53 11.18
C THR A 33 2.00 8.92 10.61
N ARG A 34 3.00 9.58 10.05
CA ARG A 34 2.80 10.89 9.42
C ARG A 34 1.80 10.80 8.26
N MET A 35 1.94 9.78 7.42
CA MET A 35 1.00 9.57 6.31
C MET A 35 -0.42 9.37 6.84
N ASP A 36 -0.59 8.62 7.94
CA ASP A 36 -1.90 8.35 8.51
C ASP A 36 -2.61 9.63 8.96
N MET A 37 -1.86 10.69 9.24
CA MET A 37 -2.43 11.95 9.67
C MET A 37 -3.11 12.72 8.52
N PHE A 38 -2.75 12.42 7.27
CA PHE A 38 -3.32 13.13 6.12
C PHE A 38 -3.79 12.21 4.99
N ILE A 39 -3.85 10.92 5.24
CA ILE A 39 -4.21 9.96 4.18
C ILE A 39 -5.71 9.97 3.87
N ASP A 40 -6.56 10.33 4.82
CA ASP A 40 -8.02 10.27 4.61
C ASP A 40 -8.48 11.10 3.40
N PRO A 41 -8.01 12.33 3.19
CA PRO A 41 -8.38 13.07 1.99
C PRO A 41 -7.91 12.39 0.71
N ILE A 42 -6.76 11.71 0.76
CA ILE A 42 -6.23 10.98 -0.39
C ILE A 42 -7.10 9.77 -0.70
N ILE A 43 -7.51 9.03 0.34
CA ILE A 43 -8.42 7.90 0.17
C ILE A 43 -9.72 8.36 -0.45
N GLU A 44 -10.24 9.48 0.01
CA GLU A 44 -11.49 10.04 -0.51
C GLU A 44 -11.35 10.47 -1.97
N GLU A 45 -10.23 11.09 -2.33
CA GLU A 45 -9.95 11.49 -3.70
C GLU A 45 -9.87 10.30 -4.65
N TYR A 46 -9.34 9.18 -4.17
CA TYR A 46 -9.21 7.95 -4.95
C TYR A 46 -10.16 6.88 -4.46
N SER A 47 -11.38 7.26 -4.10
CA SER A 47 -12.37 6.36 -3.54
C SER A 47 -12.88 5.31 -4.53
N GLN A 48 -12.63 5.49 -5.83
CA GLN A 48 -12.97 4.49 -6.84
C GLN A 48 -12.05 3.27 -6.75
N TYR A 49 -10.92 3.39 -6.03
CA TYR A 49 -10.03 2.25 -5.79
C TYR A 49 -10.40 1.61 -4.46
N VAL A 50 -10.08 0.31 -4.33
CA VAL A 50 -10.24 -0.40 -3.06
C VAL A 50 -8.92 -0.30 -2.30
N TRP A 51 -8.97 0.09 -1.04
CA TRP A 51 -7.78 0.37 -0.24
C TRP A 51 -7.54 -0.73 0.78
N TYR A 52 -6.28 -1.16 0.89
CA TYR A 52 -5.82 -2.12 1.88
C TYR A 52 -4.50 -1.66 2.47
N SER A 53 -4.14 -2.23 3.62
CA SER A 53 -2.82 -2.03 4.22
C SER A 53 -2.15 -3.37 4.47
N ALA A 54 -0.82 -3.37 4.46
CA ALA A 54 -0.04 -4.57 4.73
C ALA A 54 1.21 -4.19 5.53
N ASN A 55 1.48 -4.92 6.62
CA ASN A 55 2.68 -4.70 7.40
C ASN A 55 3.86 -5.34 6.66
N ARG A 56 4.82 -4.53 6.25
CA ARG A 56 5.99 -4.98 5.49
C ARG A 56 6.76 -6.08 6.22
N ASP A 57 6.81 -6.02 7.54
CA ASP A 57 7.58 -6.99 8.32
C ASP A 57 6.94 -8.38 8.30
N ASN A 58 5.64 -8.46 8.01
CA ASN A 58 4.94 -9.75 7.87
C ASN A 58 5.10 -10.35 6.47
N PHE A 59 5.56 -9.55 5.50
CA PHE A 59 5.62 -9.99 4.11
C PHE A 59 6.96 -9.61 3.47
N PRO A 60 8.09 -10.10 4.02
CA PRO A 60 9.39 -9.75 3.45
C PRO A 60 9.54 -10.22 2.00
N GLU A 61 8.93 -11.34 1.62
CA GLU A 61 8.96 -11.82 0.26
C GLU A 61 8.24 -10.89 -0.71
N LEU A 62 7.16 -10.23 -0.27
CA LEU A 62 6.46 -9.25 -1.10
C LEU A 62 7.25 -7.96 -1.21
N ALA A 63 7.89 -7.55 -0.12
CA ALA A 63 8.74 -6.37 -0.13
C ALA A 63 9.88 -6.54 -1.14
N GLU A 64 10.45 -7.73 -1.20
CA GLU A 64 11.49 -8.03 -2.17
C GLU A 64 10.96 -8.10 -3.59
N LYS A 65 9.85 -8.82 -3.79
CA LYS A 65 9.26 -9.03 -5.11
C LYS A 65 8.86 -7.72 -5.78
N TYR A 66 8.25 -6.81 -5.01
CA TYR A 66 7.75 -5.54 -5.55
C TYR A 66 8.65 -4.36 -5.22
N GLN A 67 9.85 -4.63 -4.72
CA GLN A 67 10.87 -3.61 -4.44
C GLN A 67 10.36 -2.52 -3.50
N VAL A 68 9.70 -2.94 -2.42
CA VAL A 68 9.25 -2.03 -1.37
C VAL A 68 10.44 -1.71 -0.47
N MET A 69 11.28 -0.79 -0.90
CA MET A 69 12.53 -0.45 -0.23
C MET A 69 12.37 0.61 0.83
N GLY A 70 11.33 1.41 0.72
CA GLY A 70 11.00 2.43 1.71
C GLY A 70 9.54 2.33 2.10
N ILE A 71 9.21 2.74 3.31
CA ILE A 71 7.84 2.77 3.82
C ILE A 71 7.58 4.15 4.40
N PRO A 72 6.33 4.66 4.29
CA PRO A 72 5.20 4.01 3.66
C PRO A 72 5.33 3.96 2.14
N SER A 73 4.78 2.94 1.53
CA SER A 73 4.71 2.83 0.08
C SER A 73 3.29 2.48 -0.33
N LEU A 74 2.81 3.12 -1.39
CA LEU A 74 1.50 2.84 -1.97
C LEU A 74 1.70 2.12 -3.29
N LEU A 75 1.19 0.91 -3.40
CA LEU A 75 1.27 0.12 -4.62
C LEU A 75 -0.12 -0.05 -5.20
N VAL A 76 -0.26 0.16 -6.50
CA VAL A 76 -1.53 -0.02 -7.21
C VAL A 76 -1.46 -1.32 -8.00
N PHE A 77 -2.45 -2.18 -7.79
CA PHE A 77 -2.52 -3.49 -8.45
C PHE A 77 -3.82 -3.64 -9.23
N GLN A 78 -3.76 -4.39 -10.30
CA GLN A 78 -4.93 -4.81 -11.07
C GLN A 78 -4.56 -6.08 -11.84
N ASN A 79 -5.44 -7.07 -11.82
CA ASN A 79 -5.24 -8.33 -12.54
C ASN A 79 -3.93 -9.03 -12.19
N GLY A 80 -3.51 -8.93 -10.93
CA GLY A 80 -2.29 -9.55 -10.44
C GLY A 80 -1.01 -8.77 -10.72
N GLU A 81 -1.11 -7.62 -11.37
CA GLU A 81 0.06 -6.83 -11.78
C GLU A 81 0.17 -5.52 -11.03
N LYS A 82 1.41 -5.13 -10.70
CA LYS A 82 1.67 -3.82 -10.11
C LYS A 82 1.67 -2.77 -11.22
N LEU A 83 0.73 -1.82 -11.13
CA LEU A 83 0.59 -0.76 -12.13
C LEU A 83 1.38 0.49 -11.76
N ALA A 84 1.51 0.77 -10.46
CA ALA A 84 2.19 1.98 -10.00
C ALA A 84 2.75 1.74 -8.61
N HIS A 85 3.78 2.51 -8.25
CA HIS A 85 4.44 2.39 -6.97
C HIS A 85 4.90 3.77 -6.52
N LEU A 86 4.33 4.26 -5.42
CA LEU A 86 4.72 5.53 -4.82
C LEU A 86 5.54 5.23 -3.56
N HIS A 87 6.85 5.47 -3.64
CA HIS A 87 7.77 5.22 -2.53
C HIS A 87 7.63 6.26 -1.43
N SER A 88 8.14 5.93 -0.24
CA SER A 88 8.03 6.80 0.94
C SER A 88 8.63 8.19 0.70
N ALA A 89 9.70 8.28 -0.08
CA ALA A 89 10.31 9.56 -0.40
C ALA A 89 9.34 10.48 -1.13
N ASN A 90 8.38 9.91 -1.84
CA ASN A 90 7.40 10.66 -2.63
C ASN A 90 6.03 10.68 -1.96
N ALA A 91 5.85 9.95 -0.86
CA ALA A 91 4.54 9.77 -0.21
C ALA A 91 4.46 10.45 1.15
N LYS A 92 5.39 11.36 1.46
CA LYS A 92 5.47 12.00 2.78
C LYS A 92 4.55 13.19 2.95
N SER A 93 4.04 13.74 1.86
CA SER A 93 3.23 14.95 1.88
C SER A 93 2.00 14.78 1.01
N PRO A 94 0.90 15.48 1.35
CA PRO A 94 -0.28 15.47 0.48
C PRO A 94 0.09 15.95 -0.92
N GLY A 95 -0.47 15.31 -1.93
CA GLY A 95 -0.23 15.68 -3.32
C GLY A 95 1.02 15.10 -3.94
N GLN A 96 1.70 14.29 -3.21
CA GLN A 96 2.90 13.61 -3.69
C GLN A 96 2.57 12.24 -4.28
#